data_54eba5926efa655dec441f2ae43e0c6a
#
_entry.id   54eba5926efa655dec441f2ae43e0c6a
#
_cell.length_a   1.000
_cell.length_b   1.000
_cell.length_c   1.000
_cell.angle_alpha   90.00
_cell.angle_beta   90.00
_cell.angle_gamma   90.00
#
_symmetry.space_group_name_H-M   'P 1'
#
loop_
_entity.id
_entity.type
_entity.pdbx_description
1 polymer ?
#
loop_
_entity_poly.entity_id
_entity_poly.type
_entity_poly.pdbx_seq_one_letter_code
_entity_poly.pdbx_strand_id
1 'polypeptide(L)'
;MKNRDVLLLVSPVPQNRMLGISRFAKAHRWSITIGERSAPPTEWRGDGVLVMLRDDPVLVRFVKSLVRRGIPVVDLSAFRPDIPLPRVVGDNLAIGRLAAEHFRAHNFVHAAFFASRRTPV
;
A
#
# COMPACT_ATOMS: atom_id res chain seq x y z
N MET A 1 16.91 21.50 4.64
CA MET A 1 15.90 20.44 4.73
C MET A 1 16.57 19.19 5.30
N LYS A 2 16.04 18.66 6.39
CA LYS A 2 16.58 17.45 7.03
C LYS A 2 16.30 16.22 6.16
N ASN A 3 17.27 15.32 6.03
CA ASN A 3 17.02 14.00 5.43
C ASN A 3 16.04 13.22 6.31
N ARG A 4 15.15 12.47 5.67
CA ARG A 4 14.18 11.62 6.35
C ARG A 4 14.39 10.17 5.95
N ASP A 5 14.35 9.29 6.91
CA ASP A 5 14.48 7.86 6.71
C ASP A 5 13.09 7.22 6.65
N VAL A 6 12.76 6.63 5.52
CA VAL A 6 11.45 6.01 5.28
C VAL A 6 11.64 4.54 4.95
N LEU A 7 10.94 3.69 5.69
CA LEU A 7 10.90 2.25 5.43
C LEU A 7 9.78 1.92 4.44
N LEU A 8 10.10 1.12 3.45
CA LEU A 8 9.16 0.62 2.46
C LEU A 8 8.94 -0.89 2.65
N LEU A 9 7.76 -1.27 3.11
CA LEU A 9 7.34 -2.66 3.31
C LEU A 9 6.28 -3.03 2.25
N VAL A 10 6.71 -3.08 1.00
CA VAL A 10 5.86 -3.32 -0.16
C VAL A 10 6.58 -4.31 -1.07
N SER A 11 6.15 -5.56 -1.09
CA SER A 11 6.71 -6.57 -1.98
C SER A 11 5.61 -7.51 -2.48
N PRO A 12 5.53 -7.79 -3.77
CA PRO A 12 6.21 -7.11 -4.88
C PRO A 12 5.67 -5.69 -5.09
N VAL A 13 6.54 -4.76 -5.46
CA VAL A 13 6.15 -3.38 -5.77
C VAL A 13 5.92 -3.26 -7.28
N PRO A 14 4.74 -2.82 -7.73
CA PRO A 14 4.56 -2.46 -9.13
C PRO A 14 5.54 -1.38 -9.56
N GLN A 15 6.15 -1.55 -10.72
CA GLN A 15 7.24 -0.69 -11.20
C GLN A 15 6.87 0.80 -11.20
N ASN A 16 5.67 1.14 -11.66
CA ASN A 16 5.22 2.53 -11.71
C ASN A 16 5.05 3.15 -10.32
N ARG A 17 4.61 2.37 -9.35
CA ARG A 17 4.49 2.81 -7.95
C ARG A 17 5.86 3.09 -7.36
N MET A 18 6.81 2.18 -7.58
CA MET A 18 8.19 2.35 -7.13
C MET A 18 8.84 3.58 -7.76
N LEU A 19 8.60 3.82 -9.04
CA LEU A 19 9.11 4.99 -9.73
C LEU A 19 8.57 6.30 -9.13
N GLY A 20 7.28 6.35 -8.82
CA GLY A 20 6.66 7.50 -8.16
C GLY A 20 7.25 7.78 -6.77
N ILE A 21 7.40 6.74 -5.96
CA ILE A 21 8.02 6.83 -4.62
C ILE A 21 9.46 7.34 -4.74
N SER A 22 10.24 6.76 -5.65
CA SER A 22 11.66 7.11 -5.83
C SER A 22 11.84 8.56 -6.28
N ARG A 23 11.01 9.03 -7.20
CA ARG A 23 11.05 10.44 -7.67
C ARG A 23 10.74 11.41 -6.55
N PHE A 24 9.70 11.14 -5.78
CA PHE A 24 9.33 11.97 -4.64
C PHE A 24 10.43 11.97 -3.57
N ALA A 25 10.94 10.79 -3.23
CA ALA A 25 12.01 10.63 -2.25
C ALA A 25 13.25 11.44 -2.63
N LYS A 26 13.67 11.37 -3.89
CA LYS A 26 14.81 12.13 -4.40
C LYS A 26 14.59 13.65 -4.28
N ALA A 27 13.40 14.12 -4.66
CA ALA A 27 13.05 15.54 -4.62
C ALA A 27 12.97 16.10 -3.19
N HIS A 28 12.65 15.25 -2.20
CA HIS A 28 12.40 15.65 -0.81
C HIS A 28 13.48 15.15 0.18
N ARG A 29 14.59 14.65 -0.32
CA ARG A 29 15.70 14.12 0.49
C ARG A 29 15.27 13.00 1.44
N TRP A 30 14.47 12.07 0.93
CA TRP A 30 14.16 10.85 1.64
C TRP A 30 15.18 9.77 1.34
N SER A 31 15.65 9.09 2.37
CA SER A 31 16.39 7.84 2.26
C SER A 31 15.41 6.69 2.38
N ILE A 32 15.31 5.84 1.36
CA ILE A 32 14.38 4.72 1.35
C ILE A 32 15.11 3.43 1.73
N THR A 33 14.65 2.79 2.80
CA THR A 33 15.04 1.42 3.16
C THR A 33 13.96 0.47 2.73
N ILE A 34 14.30 -0.53 1.93
CA ILE A 34 13.36 -1.56 1.49
C ILE A 34 13.46 -2.75 2.43
N GLY A 35 12.34 -3.12 3.02
CA GLY A 35 12.22 -4.30 3.89
C GLY A 35 11.19 -5.30 3.37
N GLU A 36 11.17 -6.48 3.98
CA GLU A 36 10.20 -7.53 3.67
C GLU A 36 9.00 -7.45 4.61
N ARG A 37 7.79 -7.58 4.06
CA ARG A 37 6.55 -7.58 4.85
C ARG A 37 6.45 -8.77 5.81
N SER A 38 6.95 -9.91 5.37
CA SER A 38 6.96 -11.15 6.18
C SER A 38 7.94 -11.10 7.36
N ALA A 39 8.92 -10.21 7.30
CA ALA A 39 9.95 -10.04 8.31
C ALA A 39 10.23 -8.55 8.53
N PRO A 40 9.28 -7.79 9.09
CA PRO A 40 9.53 -6.38 9.41
C PRO A 40 10.67 -6.27 10.44
N PRO A 41 11.43 -5.17 10.43
CA PRO A 41 12.52 -4.99 11.39
C PRO A 41 11.98 -5.00 12.82
N THR A 42 12.76 -5.54 13.76
CA THR A 42 12.39 -5.59 15.19
C THR A 42 12.23 -4.20 15.79
N GLU A 43 13.09 -3.27 15.35
CA GLU A 43 12.98 -1.86 15.70
C GLU A 43 13.13 -0.99 14.46
N TRP A 44 12.23 -0.04 14.31
CA TRP A 44 12.36 1.01 13.32
C TRP A 44 12.39 2.37 14.04
N ARG A 45 13.43 3.14 13.78
CA ARG A 45 13.64 4.46 14.39
C ARG A 45 13.69 5.58 13.36
N GLY A 46 13.25 5.29 12.12
CA GLY A 46 13.17 6.29 11.08
C GLY A 46 11.95 7.21 11.19
N ASP A 47 11.77 8.01 10.17
CA ASP A 47 10.79 9.10 10.17
C ASP A 47 9.39 8.67 9.68
N GLY A 48 9.27 7.54 8.99
CA GLY A 48 7.99 7.06 8.49
C GLY A 48 8.05 5.71 7.81
N VAL A 49 6.89 5.14 7.54
CA VAL A 49 6.74 3.83 6.90
C VAL A 49 5.66 3.87 5.83
N LEU A 50 5.99 3.36 4.64
CA LEU A 50 5.03 3.02 3.61
C LEU A 50 4.84 1.50 3.61
N VAL A 51 3.62 1.03 3.75
CA VAL A 51 3.33 -0.39 3.89
C VAL A 51 2.16 -0.81 3.00
N MET A 52 2.18 -2.02 2.49
CA MET A 52 0.97 -2.70 2.02
C MET A 52 0.56 -3.71 3.08
N LEU A 53 -0.42 -3.33 3.90
CA LEU A 53 -0.92 -4.20 4.95
C LEU A 53 -1.50 -5.49 4.37
N ARG A 54 -1.28 -6.57 5.11
CA ARG A 54 -1.92 -7.86 4.90
C ARG A 54 -2.46 -8.39 6.22
N ASP A 55 -3.20 -9.46 6.15
CA ASP A 55 -3.67 -10.17 7.33
C ASP A 55 -2.56 -11.06 7.89
N ASP A 56 -1.50 -10.42 8.35
CA ASP A 56 -0.31 -11.01 8.96
C ASP A 56 -0.17 -10.45 10.37
N PRO A 57 -0.30 -11.28 11.41
CA PRO A 57 -0.24 -10.81 12.80
C PRO A 57 1.07 -10.10 13.16
N VAL A 58 2.19 -10.52 12.59
CA VAL A 58 3.51 -9.90 12.84
C VAL A 58 3.56 -8.51 12.26
N LEU A 59 3.14 -8.35 11.00
CA LEU A 59 3.09 -7.06 10.32
C LEU A 59 2.11 -6.10 11.00
N VAL A 60 0.93 -6.59 11.37
CA VAL A 60 -0.09 -5.78 12.06
C VAL A 60 0.42 -5.29 13.42
N ARG A 61 1.06 -6.13 14.20
CA ARG A 61 1.66 -5.74 15.49
C ARG A 61 2.75 -4.69 15.30
N PHE A 62 3.60 -4.87 14.31
CA PHE A 62 4.64 -3.91 13.97
C PHE A 62 4.05 -2.53 13.64
N VAL A 63 3.06 -2.48 12.75
CA VAL A 63 2.38 -1.23 12.37
C VAL A 63 1.70 -0.57 13.57
N LYS A 64 0.96 -1.33 14.38
CA LYS A 64 0.33 -0.80 15.59
C LYS A 64 1.35 -0.24 16.59
N SER A 65 2.50 -0.87 16.72
CA SER A 65 3.60 -0.37 17.54
C SER A 65 4.12 0.99 17.05
N LEU A 66 4.29 1.15 15.73
CA LEU A 66 4.71 2.43 15.14
C LEU A 66 3.70 3.54 15.40
N VAL A 67 2.43 3.26 15.21
CA VAL A 67 1.35 4.23 15.46
C VAL A 67 1.35 4.68 16.92
N ARG A 68 1.50 3.77 17.87
CA ARG A 68 1.61 4.11 19.29
C ARG A 68 2.82 4.99 19.62
N ARG A 69 3.90 4.84 18.88
CA ARG A 69 5.12 5.65 19.03
C ARG A 69 5.05 6.97 18.26
N GLY A 70 3.95 7.27 17.61
CA GLY A 70 3.78 8.49 16.84
C GLY A 70 4.55 8.52 15.51
N ILE A 71 5.01 7.39 15.02
CA ILE A 71 5.69 7.30 13.72
C ILE A 71 4.63 7.25 12.62
N PRO A 72 4.66 8.16 11.63
CA PRO A 72 3.72 8.16 10.51
C PRO A 72 3.78 6.86 9.70
N VAL A 73 2.63 6.26 9.46
CA VAL A 73 2.47 5.08 8.61
C VAL A 73 1.40 5.37 7.56
N VAL A 74 1.71 5.12 6.30
CA VAL A 74 0.74 5.19 5.20
C VAL A 74 0.57 3.82 4.59
N ASP A 75 -0.68 3.35 4.51
CA ASP A 75 -1.03 2.08 3.88
C ASP A 75 -1.30 2.28 2.39
N LEU A 76 -0.63 1.50 1.56
CA LEU A 76 -0.79 1.51 0.10
C LEU A 76 -1.74 0.41 -0.38
N SER A 77 -2.58 -0.11 0.52
CA SER A 77 -3.53 -1.18 0.24
C SER A 77 -4.87 -0.96 0.94
N ALA A 78 -5.86 -1.76 0.57
CA ALA A 78 -7.18 -1.77 1.21
C ALA A 78 -7.48 -3.11 1.92
N PHE A 79 -6.47 -3.89 2.25
CA PHE A 79 -6.67 -5.23 2.84
C PHE A 79 -7.17 -5.20 4.30
N ARG A 80 -6.78 -4.18 5.05
CA ARG A 80 -7.15 -4.03 6.47
C ARG A 80 -7.75 -2.64 6.71
N PRO A 81 -8.96 -2.39 6.17
CA PRO A 81 -9.63 -1.09 6.34
C PRO A 81 -10.05 -0.83 7.80
N ASP A 82 -10.09 -1.87 8.62
CA ASP A 82 -10.36 -1.81 10.06
C ASP A 82 -9.24 -1.10 10.86
N ILE A 83 -8.02 -1.08 10.33
CA ILE A 83 -6.90 -0.37 10.96
C ILE A 83 -6.90 1.08 10.48
N PRO A 84 -7.08 2.07 11.38
CA PRO A 84 -7.23 3.48 10.99
C PRO A 84 -5.86 4.09 10.63
N LEU A 85 -5.51 4.02 9.37
CA LEU A 85 -4.30 4.61 8.79
C LEU A 85 -4.66 5.49 7.61
N PRO A 86 -3.89 6.54 7.33
CA PRO A 86 -3.92 7.17 6.01
C PRO A 86 -3.66 6.15 4.92
N ARG A 87 -4.43 6.20 3.82
CA ARG A 87 -4.30 5.25 2.71
C ARG A 87 -4.20 5.96 1.38
N VAL A 88 -3.37 5.38 0.51
CA VAL A 88 -3.31 5.74 -0.90
C VAL A 88 -3.58 4.47 -1.70
N VAL A 89 -4.75 4.41 -2.32
CA VAL A 89 -5.21 3.24 -3.08
C VAL A 89 -5.81 3.68 -4.42
N GLY A 90 -5.94 2.74 -5.36
CA GLY A 90 -6.67 2.98 -6.60
C GLY A 90 -8.17 3.18 -6.35
N ASP A 91 -8.82 3.95 -7.20
CA ASP A 91 -10.27 4.07 -7.22
C ASP A 91 -10.89 2.81 -7.85
N ASN A 92 -11.10 1.80 -7.02
CA ASN A 92 -11.62 0.49 -7.48
C ASN A 92 -13.04 0.59 -8.02
N LEU A 93 -13.85 1.53 -7.53
CA LEU A 93 -15.20 1.75 -8.06
C LEU A 93 -15.13 2.29 -9.49
N ALA A 94 -14.28 3.27 -9.75
CA ALA A 94 -14.06 3.81 -11.10
C ALA A 94 -13.49 2.75 -12.04
N ILE A 95 -12.55 1.92 -11.58
CA ILE A 95 -11.98 0.81 -12.36
C ILE A 95 -13.07 -0.19 -12.76
N GLY A 96 -13.92 -0.60 -11.82
CA GLY A 96 -15.04 -1.51 -12.09
C GLY A 96 -16.05 -0.91 -13.06
N ARG A 97 -16.34 0.37 -12.93
CA ARG A 97 -17.24 1.10 -13.86
C ARG A 97 -16.67 1.13 -15.28
N LEU A 98 -15.40 1.45 -15.45
CA LEU A 98 -14.72 1.44 -16.74
C LEU A 98 -14.77 0.06 -17.41
N ALA A 99 -14.55 -1.01 -16.65
CA ALA A 99 -14.66 -2.37 -17.16
C ALA A 99 -16.09 -2.68 -17.64
N ALA A 100 -17.10 -2.31 -16.86
CA ALA A 100 -18.51 -2.52 -17.22
C ALA A 100 -18.91 -1.71 -18.47
N GLU A 101 -18.45 -0.48 -18.57
CA GLU A 101 -18.68 0.37 -19.75
C GLU A 101 -18.02 -0.22 -21.01
N HIS A 102 -16.83 -0.77 -20.87
CA HIS A 102 -16.14 -1.46 -21.97
C HIS A 102 -16.95 -2.66 -22.49
N PHE A 103 -17.44 -3.51 -21.60
CA PHE A 103 -18.28 -4.65 -21.97
C PHE A 103 -19.57 -4.20 -22.65
N ARG A 104 -20.23 -3.19 -22.11
CA ARG A 104 -21.44 -2.62 -22.70
C ARG A 104 -21.19 -2.04 -24.09
N ALA A 105 -20.10 -1.31 -24.28
CA ALA A 105 -19.75 -0.72 -25.58
C ALA A 105 -19.47 -1.77 -26.66
N HIS A 106 -19.05 -2.98 -26.27
CA HIS A 106 -18.81 -4.11 -27.16
C HIS A 106 -19.97 -5.09 -27.22
N ASN A 107 -21.15 -4.71 -26.74
CA ASN A 107 -22.40 -5.51 -26.76
C ASN A 107 -22.29 -6.84 -25.99
N PHE A 108 -21.39 -6.95 -25.01
CA PHE A 108 -21.37 -8.08 -24.09
C PHE A 108 -22.50 -7.94 -23.07
N VAL A 109 -23.43 -8.91 -23.06
CA VAL A 109 -24.59 -8.91 -22.15
C VAL A 109 -24.35 -9.79 -20.91
N HIS A 110 -23.37 -10.68 -20.96
CA HIS A 110 -23.01 -11.56 -19.87
C HIS A 110 -21.56 -11.26 -19.46
N ALA A 111 -21.35 -11.01 -18.18
CA ALA A 111 -20.03 -10.78 -17.61
C ALA A 111 -19.93 -11.50 -16.26
N ALA A 112 -18.70 -11.90 -15.90
CA ALA A 112 -18.42 -12.50 -14.61
C ALA A 112 -17.22 -11.81 -13.98
N PHE A 113 -17.25 -11.70 -12.66
CA PHE A 113 -16.11 -11.21 -11.88
C PHE A 113 -15.44 -12.39 -11.16
N PHE A 114 -14.15 -12.54 -11.39
CA PHE A 114 -13.35 -13.56 -10.72
C PHE A 114 -12.35 -12.87 -9.79
N ALA A 115 -12.41 -13.19 -8.51
CA ALA A 115 -11.50 -12.66 -7.50
C ALA A 115 -10.93 -13.77 -6.62
N SER A 116 -9.73 -13.58 -6.14
CA SER A 116 -9.17 -14.41 -5.07
C SER A 116 -9.95 -14.18 -3.77
N ARG A 117 -10.15 -15.23 -2.96
CA ARG A 117 -10.80 -15.11 -1.64
C ARG A 117 -10.09 -14.15 -0.68
N ARG A 118 -8.84 -13.79 -0.97
CA ARG A 118 -8.02 -12.88 -0.16
C ARG A 118 -8.01 -11.44 -0.67
N THR A 119 -8.79 -11.15 -1.72
CA THR A 119 -8.88 -9.79 -2.24
C THR A 119 -10.09 -9.11 -1.62
N PRO A 120 -9.95 -8.01 -0.91
CA PRO A 120 -11.08 -7.22 -0.46
C PRO A 120 -11.85 -6.70 -1.69
N VAL A 121 -13.15 -6.82 -1.65
CA VAL A 121 -14.04 -6.33 -2.70
C VAL A 121 -14.37 -4.87 -2.43
#